data_a15a09cef8f804668efbdb8093b80976
#
_entry.id   a15a09cef8f804668efbdb8093b80976
#
_cell.length_a   1.000
_cell.length_b   1.000
_cell.length_c   1.000
_cell.angle_alpha   90.00
_cell.angle_beta   90.00
_cell.angle_gamma   90.00
#
_symmetry.space_group_name_H-M   'P 1'
#
loop_
_entity.id
_entity.type
_entity.pdbx_description
1 polymer ?
#
loop_
_entity_poly.entity_id
_entity_poly.type
_entity_poly.pdbx_seq_one_letter_code
_entity_poly.pdbx_strand_id
1 'polypeptide(L)'
;MIIGPVVNGREDTSFLGKRLEDALHTPPAEGAIEGVAELVERSRGQAWLISKCGPGVQAKTRAWLQHQAFWRRTGMPQDHLRFCLKRPEKALHAKQLRLTAMIDDRVDVLQHLEGIVRQRLLFGEQSRPAPGWAITVADWAAVRAWASAA
;
A
#
# COMPACT_ATOMS: atom_id res chain seq x y z
N MET A 1 -4.98 -2.20 1.31
CA MET A 1 -4.35 -2.62 0.03
C MET A 1 -3.52 -3.90 0.14
N ILE A 2 -2.72 -4.08 1.18
CA ILE A 2 -1.89 -5.30 1.36
C ILE A 2 -2.55 -6.27 2.33
N ILE A 3 -3.27 -5.74 3.31
CA ILE A 3 -3.93 -6.48 4.38
C ILE A 3 -5.42 -6.48 4.13
N GLY A 4 -6.05 -7.60 4.32
CA GLY A 4 -7.47 -7.64 4.55
C GLY A 4 -8.25 -8.63 3.69
N PRO A 5 -9.27 -9.23 4.31
CA PRO A 5 -10.27 -10.01 3.59
C PRO A 5 -11.25 -9.11 2.85
N VAL A 6 -11.92 -9.67 1.88
CA VAL A 6 -13.11 -9.05 1.31
C VAL A 6 -14.30 -9.35 2.24
N VAL A 7 -14.86 -8.30 2.85
CA VAL A 7 -16.06 -8.41 3.68
C VAL A 7 -17.23 -7.75 2.96
N ASN A 8 -18.29 -8.50 2.70
CA ASN A 8 -19.47 -8.00 1.96
C ASN A 8 -19.15 -7.38 0.59
N GLY A 9 -18.18 -7.95 -0.14
CA GLY A 9 -17.78 -7.47 -1.46
C GLY A 9 -16.91 -6.20 -1.43
N ARG A 10 -16.47 -5.76 -0.25
CA ARG A 10 -15.56 -4.62 -0.09
C ARG A 10 -14.28 -5.07 0.59
N GLU A 11 -13.15 -4.54 0.15
CA GLU A 11 -11.89 -4.76 0.85
C GLU A 11 -11.96 -4.09 2.24
N ASP A 12 -11.82 -4.92 3.26
CA ASP A 12 -11.59 -4.43 4.62
C ASP A 12 -10.09 -4.44 4.88
N THR A 13 -9.49 -3.28 4.93
CA THR A 13 -8.05 -3.11 5.19
C THR A 13 -7.73 -3.13 6.70
N SER A 14 -8.71 -3.45 7.53
CA SER A 14 -8.53 -3.54 8.97
C SER A 14 -7.96 -4.90 9.38
N PHE A 15 -7.22 -4.89 10.49
CA PHE A 15 -6.83 -6.13 11.12
C PHE A 15 -8.02 -6.83 11.79
N LEU A 16 -8.02 -8.16 11.78
CA LEU A 16 -9.00 -8.95 12.49
C LEU A 16 -8.88 -8.75 14.00
N GLY A 17 -10.03 -8.72 14.69
CA GLY A 17 -10.12 -8.68 16.14
C GLY A 17 -9.52 -7.44 16.78
N LYS A 18 -9.33 -7.49 18.10
CA LYS A 18 -8.82 -6.36 18.90
C LYS A 18 -7.39 -6.59 19.39
N ARG A 19 -7.00 -7.85 19.55
CA ARG A 19 -5.69 -8.25 20.10
C ARG A 19 -4.66 -8.40 18.99
N LEU A 20 -3.38 -8.32 19.38
CA LEU A 20 -2.26 -8.57 18.46
C LEU A 20 -2.34 -9.96 17.82
N GLU A 21 -2.67 -10.99 18.60
CA GLU A 21 -2.81 -12.37 18.12
C GLU A 21 -3.86 -12.48 17.02
N ASP A 22 -5.01 -11.81 17.20
CA ASP A 22 -6.08 -11.80 16.20
C ASP A 22 -5.61 -11.13 14.92
N ALA A 23 -4.88 -10.04 15.04
CA ALA A 23 -4.35 -9.30 13.90
C ALA A 23 -3.42 -10.14 13.02
N LEU A 24 -2.61 -11.02 13.62
CA LEU A 24 -1.70 -11.90 12.89
C LEU A 24 -2.42 -12.91 11.98
N HIS A 25 -3.67 -13.25 12.28
CA HIS A 25 -4.50 -14.13 11.45
C HIS A 25 -5.19 -13.42 10.28
N THR A 26 -5.05 -12.11 10.17
CA THR A 26 -5.59 -11.37 9.02
C THR A 26 -4.89 -11.85 7.73
N PRO A 27 -5.64 -12.28 6.70
CA PRO A 27 -5.01 -12.70 5.46
C PRO A 27 -4.44 -11.48 4.71
N PRO A 28 -3.40 -11.67 3.90
CA PRO A 28 -3.01 -10.65 2.93
C PRO A 28 -4.09 -10.52 1.85
N ALA A 29 -4.19 -9.34 1.25
CA ALA A 29 -5.01 -9.14 0.08
C ALA A 29 -4.51 -10.02 -1.07
N GLU A 30 -5.43 -10.53 -1.88
CA GLU A 30 -5.09 -11.42 -3.00
C GLU A 30 -4.07 -10.76 -3.94
N GLY A 31 -2.99 -11.48 -4.21
CA GLY A 31 -1.91 -11.01 -5.10
C GLY A 31 -1.04 -9.88 -4.54
N ALA A 32 -1.27 -9.43 -3.30
CA ALA A 32 -0.55 -8.29 -2.74
C ALA A 32 0.95 -8.56 -2.57
N ILE A 33 1.30 -9.71 -2.01
CA ILE A 33 2.71 -10.04 -1.74
C ILE A 33 3.47 -10.24 -3.04
N GLU A 34 2.89 -10.96 -3.99
CA GLU A 34 3.45 -11.16 -5.33
C GLU A 34 3.57 -9.83 -6.09
N GLY A 35 2.56 -8.98 -5.99
CA GLY A 35 2.56 -7.67 -6.61
C GLY A 35 3.64 -6.76 -6.05
N VAL A 36 3.79 -6.71 -4.73
CA VAL A 36 4.87 -5.95 -4.09
C VAL A 36 6.24 -6.50 -4.46
N ALA A 37 6.41 -7.83 -4.48
CA ALA A 37 7.67 -8.45 -4.90
C ALA A 37 8.08 -8.01 -6.31
N GLU A 38 7.13 -7.99 -7.25
CA GLU A 38 7.39 -7.52 -8.61
C GLU A 38 7.76 -6.03 -8.67
N LEU A 39 7.09 -5.18 -7.87
CA LEU A 39 7.45 -3.76 -7.77
C LEU A 39 8.86 -3.57 -7.19
N VAL A 40 9.24 -4.35 -6.18
CA VAL A 40 10.59 -4.32 -5.60
C VAL A 40 11.63 -4.69 -6.65
N GLU A 41 11.40 -5.77 -7.39
CA GLU A 41 12.30 -6.21 -8.45
C GLU A 41 12.46 -5.15 -9.55
N ARG A 42 11.34 -4.66 -10.09
CA ARG A 42 11.34 -3.67 -11.18
C ARG A 42 11.93 -2.33 -10.79
N SER A 43 11.75 -1.93 -9.54
CA SER A 43 12.32 -0.68 -9.00
C SER A 43 13.76 -0.86 -8.49
N ARG A 44 14.33 -2.05 -8.62
CA ARG A 44 15.67 -2.38 -8.08
C ARG A 44 15.77 -2.07 -6.59
N GLY A 45 14.73 -2.44 -5.82
CA GLY A 45 14.66 -2.23 -4.39
C GLY A 45 14.16 -0.85 -3.96
N GLN A 46 13.83 0.05 -4.88
CA GLN A 46 13.34 1.40 -4.57
C GLN A 46 11.81 1.42 -4.39
N ALA A 47 11.30 0.48 -3.60
CA ALA A 47 9.90 0.38 -3.22
C ALA A 47 9.75 0.52 -1.71
N TRP A 48 8.69 1.21 -1.28
CA TRP A 48 8.45 1.59 0.11
C TRP A 48 7.01 1.33 0.51
N LEU A 49 6.81 0.98 1.78
CA LEU A 49 5.49 1.01 2.40
C LEU A 49 5.34 2.30 3.20
N ILE A 50 4.26 3.03 2.95
CA ILE A 50 3.92 4.25 3.70
C ILE A 50 2.50 4.09 4.25
N SER A 51 2.36 4.06 5.56
CA SER A 51 1.08 3.83 6.22
C SER A 51 0.74 4.95 7.20
N LYS A 52 -0.50 5.44 7.09
CA LYS A 52 -1.08 6.38 8.05
C LYS A 52 -1.81 5.59 9.14
N CYS A 53 -1.25 5.55 10.34
CA CYS A 53 -1.89 4.90 11.49
C CYS A 53 -1.24 5.33 12.80
N GLY A 54 -1.99 5.15 13.90
CA GLY A 54 -1.49 5.43 15.25
C GLY A 54 -0.57 4.33 15.79
N PRO A 55 0.04 4.54 16.98
CA PRO A 55 1.06 3.64 17.54
C PRO A 55 0.60 2.19 17.71
N GLY A 56 -0.65 1.96 18.13
CA GLY A 56 -1.18 0.61 18.31
C GLY A 56 -1.26 -0.18 16.99
N VAL A 57 -1.74 0.47 15.92
CA VAL A 57 -1.80 -0.14 14.58
C VAL A 57 -0.41 -0.26 13.97
N GLN A 58 0.50 0.65 14.25
CA GLN A 58 1.90 0.53 13.83
C GLN A 58 2.53 -0.75 14.38
N ALA A 59 2.33 -1.05 15.66
CA ALA A 59 2.83 -2.27 16.29
C ALA A 59 2.23 -3.53 15.64
N LYS A 60 0.93 -3.54 15.39
CA LYS A 60 0.25 -4.64 14.69
C LYS A 60 0.77 -4.82 13.26
N THR A 61 0.99 -3.73 12.56
CA THR A 61 1.53 -3.75 11.19
C THR A 61 2.93 -4.36 11.15
N ARG A 62 3.83 -3.95 12.03
CA ARG A 62 5.16 -4.53 12.11
C ARG A 62 5.12 -6.03 12.41
N ALA A 63 4.31 -6.43 13.39
CA ALA A 63 4.16 -7.83 13.77
C ALA A 63 3.55 -8.67 12.64
N TRP A 64 2.55 -8.15 11.94
CA TRP A 64 1.91 -8.81 10.82
C TRP A 64 2.87 -9.01 9.64
N LEU A 65 3.62 -7.99 9.28
CA LEU A 65 4.63 -8.09 8.22
C LEU A 65 5.68 -9.14 8.54
N GLN A 66 6.13 -9.19 9.80
CA GLN A 66 7.07 -10.21 10.26
C GLN A 66 6.45 -11.62 10.23
N HIS A 67 5.21 -11.76 10.68
CA HIS A 67 4.48 -13.02 10.69
C HIS A 67 4.26 -13.58 9.28
N GLN A 68 4.00 -12.71 8.31
CA GLN A 68 3.84 -13.06 6.89
C GLN A 68 5.17 -13.33 6.18
N ALA A 69 6.29 -13.19 6.85
CA ALA A 69 7.62 -13.21 6.23
C ALA A 69 7.71 -12.25 5.03
N PHE A 70 7.05 -11.09 5.15
CA PHE A 70 6.85 -10.14 4.06
C PHE A 70 8.17 -9.66 3.45
N TRP A 71 9.13 -9.29 4.29
CA TRP A 71 10.42 -8.78 3.85
C TRP A 71 11.19 -9.79 3.00
N ARG A 72 11.21 -11.04 3.44
CA ARG A 72 11.85 -12.15 2.71
C ARG A 72 11.09 -12.48 1.42
N ARG A 73 9.76 -12.53 1.48
CA ARG A 73 8.91 -12.90 0.33
C ARG A 73 8.90 -11.86 -0.77
N THR A 74 9.05 -10.58 -0.42
CA THR A 74 9.04 -9.47 -1.39
C THR A 74 10.43 -9.01 -1.79
N GLY A 75 11.45 -9.28 -0.98
CA GLY A 75 12.79 -8.71 -1.16
C GLY A 75 12.89 -7.24 -0.77
N MET A 76 11.82 -6.65 -0.21
CA MET A 76 11.85 -5.28 0.28
C MET A 76 12.73 -5.19 1.52
N PRO A 77 13.65 -4.20 1.61
CA PRO A 77 14.39 -3.96 2.85
C PRO A 77 13.45 -3.63 4.02
N GLN A 78 13.73 -4.19 5.19
CA GLN A 78 12.87 -4.03 6.37
C GLN A 78 12.75 -2.57 6.85
N ASP A 79 13.73 -1.74 6.58
CA ASP A 79 13.70 -0.30 6.88
C ASP A 79 12.94 0.55 5.84
N HIS A 80 12.39 -0.07 4.80
CA HIS A 80 11.54 0.58 3.82
C HIS A 80 10.07 0.68 4.26
N LEU A 81 9.83 0.80 5.54
CA LEU A 81 8.52 1.04 6.14
C LEU A 81 8.50 2.41 6.80
N ARG A 82 7.57 3.26 6.37
CA ARG A 82 7.37 4.59 6.93
C ARG A 82 5.96 4.71 7.49
N PHE A 83 5.83 5.35 8.65
CA PHE A 83 4.55 5.68 9.25
C PHE A 83 4.35 7.19 9.32
N CYS A 84 3.08 7.60 9.25
CA CYS A 84 2.68 8.98 9.51
C CYS A 84 1.35 8.98 10.28
N LEU A 85 1.07 10.06 10.98
CA LEU A 85 -0.14 10.22 11.78
C LEU A 85 -1.26 10.91 11.00
N LYS A 86 -0.91 11.69 9.98
CA LYS A 86 -1.86 12.42 9.14
C LYS A 86 -1.63 12.10 7.66
N ARG A 87 -2.72 12.01 6.89
CA ARG A 87 -2.66 11.69 5.46
C ARG A 87 -1.78 12.63 4.64
N PRO A 88 -1.83 13.97 4.83
CA PRO A 88 -0.97 14.88 4.08
C PRO A 88 0.53 14.64 4.27
N GLU A 89 0.93 14.02 5.38
CA GLU A 89 2.34 13.67 5.65
C GLU A 89 2.88 12.63 4.68
N LYS A 90 2.02 11.85 4.01
CA LYS A 90 2.46 10.93 2.95
C LYS A 90 3.18 11.69 1.82
N ALA A 91 2.76 12.91 1.53
CA ALA A 91 3.42 13.77 0.53
C ALA A 91 4.86 14.14 0.94
N LEU A 92 5.10 14.36 2.22
CA LEU A 92 6.47 14.63 2.74
C LEU A 92 7.37 13.42 2.53
N HIS A 93 6.89 12.23 2.85
CA HIS A 93 7.64 10.98 2.61
C HIS A 93 7.89 10.78 1.11
N ALA A 94 6.88 10.98 0.27
CA ALA A 94 7.01 10.84 -1.17
C ALA A 94 8.08 11.77 -1.75
N LYS A 95 8.13 13.01 -1.28
CA LYS A 95 9.13 14.00 -1.68
C LYS A 95 10.53 13.62 -1.22
N GLN A 96 10.68 13.24 0.06
CA GLN A 96 11.97 12.83 0.64
C GLN A 96 12.55 11.60 -0.07
N LEU A 97 11.70 10.64 -0.39
CA LEU A 97 12.08 9.40 -1.06
C LEU A 97 12.17 9.54 -2.59
N ARG A 98 11.82 10.70 -3.12
CA ARG A 98 11.79 10.97 -4.57
C ARG A 98 10.97 9.94 -5.35
N LEU A 99 9.79 9.62 -4.83
CA LEU A 99 8.92 8.63 -5.45
C LEU A 99 8.43 9.12 -6.81
N THR A 100 8.46 8.25 -7.79
CA THR A 100 7.94 8.50 -9.15
C THR A 100 6.53 7.96 -9.35
N ALA A 101 6.13 7.00 -8.52
CA ALA A 101 4.80 6.41 -8.51
C ALA A 101 4.32 6.21 -7.07
N MET A 102 3.01 6.35 -6.86
CA MET A 102 2.35 6.07 -5.58
C MET A 102 1.05 5.33 -5.84
N ILE A 103 0.84 4.27 -5.09
CA ILE A 103 -0.40 3.49 -5.10
C ILE A 103 -1.12 3.74 -3.78
N ASP A 104 -2.34 4.23 -3.84
CA ASP A 104 -3.17 4.47 -2.66
C ASP A 104 -4.65 4.27 -3.03
N ASP A 105 -5.46 3.89 -2.07
CA ASP A 105 -6.91 3.68 -2.25
C ASP A 105 -7.73 4.96 -2.03
N ARG A 106 -7.07 6.07 -1.73
CA ARG A 106 -7.73 7.33 -1.39
C ARG A 106 -7.37 8.45 -2.36
N VAL A 107 -8.40 9.03 -2.96
CA VAL A 107 -8.26 10.18 -3.87
C VAL A 107 -7.63 11.39 -3.15
N ASP A 108 -8.03 11.67 -1.90
CA ASP A 108 -7.50 12.80 -1.14
C ASP A 108 -6.00 12.68 -0.86
N VAL A 109 -5.50 11.47 -0.63
CA VAL A 109 -4.06 11.22 -0.50
C VAL A 109 -3.33 11.51 -1.82
N LEU A 110 -3.81 10.92 -2.91
CA LEU A 110 -3.18 11.06 -4.22
C LEU A 110 -3.24 12.51 -4.75
N GLN A 111 -4.27 13.26 -4.39
CA GLN A 111 -4.38 14.66 -4.76
C GLN A 111 -3.29 15.52 -4.14
N HIS A 112 -2.89 15.26 -2.89
CA HIS A 112 -1.79 15.96 -2.22
C HIS A 112 -0.41 15.67 -2.85
N LEU A 113 -0.33 14.70 -3.75
CA LEU A 113 0.90 14.34 -4.45
C LEU A 113 1.07 15.06 -5.79
N GLU A 114 0.17 15.97 -6.14
CA GLU A 114 0.28 16.78 -7.35
C GLU A 114 1.60 17.56 -7.36
N GLY A 115 2.32 17.51 -8.48
CA GLY A 115 3.63 18.14 -8.59
C GLY A 115 4.78 17.42 -7.85
N ILE A 116 4.48 16.39 -7.06
CA ILE A 116 5.47 15.61 -6.30
C ILE A 116 5.69 14.24 -6.93
N VAL A 117 4.59 13.53 -7.22
CA VAL A 117 4.62 12.17 -7.78
C VAL A 117 3.97 12.18 -9.15
N ARG A 118 4.72 11.71 -10.15
CA ARG A 118 4.27 11.73 -11.54
C ARG A 118 3.12 10.77 -11.82
N GLN A 119 3.21 9.54 -11.30
CA GLN A 119 2.22 8.50 -11.53
C GLN A 119 1.45 8.22 -10.23
N ARG A 120 0.17 8.55 -10.24
CA ARG A 120 -0.71 8.41 -9.08
C ARG A 120 -1.76 7.35 -9.38
N LEU A 121 -1.58 6.17 -8.77
CA LEU A 121 -2.44 5.01 -9.00
C LEU A 121 -3.51 4.93 -7.91
N LEU A 122 -4.76 5.00 -8.33
CA LEU A 122 -5.91 4.86 -7.45
C LEU A 122 -6.34 3.38 -7.41
N PHE A 123 -6.16 2.77 -6.24
CA PHE A 123 -6.37 1.34 -6.05
C PHE A 123 -7.79 1.04 -5.57
N GLY A 124 -8.35 -0.04 -6.11
CA GLY A 124 -9.61 -0.60 -5.65
C GLY A 124 -10.85 0.10 -6.18
N GLU A 125 -12.01 -0.41 -5.79
CA GLU A 125 -13.30 0.15 -6.17
C GLU A 125 -13.54 1.48 -5.46
N GLN A 126 -14.04 2.46 -6.21
CA GLN A 126 -14.33 3.79 -5.70
C GLN A 126 -15.83 4.05 -5.69
N SER A 127 -16.33 4.73 -4.65
CA SER A 127 -17.73 5.13 -4.54
C SER A 127 -18.12 6.28 -5.48
N ARG A 128 -17.13 6.98 -6.02
CA ARG A 128 -17.29 8.10 -6.96
C ARG A 128 -16.40 7.89 -8.18
N PRO A 129 -16.72 8.52 -9.34
CA PRO A 129 -15.85 8.45 -10.51
C PRO A 129 -14.43 8.91 -10.17
N ALA A 130 -13.43 8.19 -10.69
CA ALA A 130 -12.03 8.56 -10.50
C ALA A 130 -11.71 9.89 -11.21
N PRO A 131 -10.87 10.74 -10.59
CA PRO A 131 -10.37 11.94 -11.28
C PRO A 131 -9.61 11.59 -12.56
N GLY A 132 -9.68 12.46 -13.56
CA GLY A 132 -9.02 12.22 -14.85
C GLY A 132 -7.48 12.10 -14.78
N TRP A 133 -6.87 12.63 -13.73
CA TRP A 133 -5.43 12.52 -13.52
C TRP A 133 -4.99 11.19 -12.88
N ALA A 134 -5.93 10.41 -12.33
CA ALA A 134 -5.61 9.16 -11.65
C ALA A 134 -5.51 7.98 -12.63
N ILE A 135 -4.49 7.16 -12.44
CA ILE A 135 -4.39 5.86 -13.07
C ILE A 135 -5.17 4.87 -12.20
N THR A 136 -6.26 4.32 -12.71
CA THR A 136 -7.09 3.39 -11.94
C THR A 136 -6.54 1.96 -12.03
N VAL A 137 -6.41 1.30 -10.88
CA VAL A 137 -6.01 -0.10 -10.77
C VAL A 137 -6.98 -0.80 -9.82
N ALA A 138 -7.78 -1.72 -10.35
CA ALA A 138 -8.85 -2.34 -9.58
C ALA A 138 -8.32 -3.26 -8.46
N ASP A 139 -7.19 -3.91 -8.67
CA ASP A 139 -6.61 -4.92 -7.80
C ASP A 139 -5.11 -5.06 -8.05
N TRP A 140 -4.48 -6.00 -7.35
CA TRP A 140 -3.06 -6.26 -7.52
C TRP A 140 -2.70 -6.85 -8.90
N ALA A 141 -3.61 -7.56 -9.55
CA ALA A 141 -3.39 -8.00 -10.92
C ALA A 141 -3.26 -6.81 -11.88
N ALA A 142 -4.10 -5.78 -11.71
CA ALA A 142 -4.02 -4.54 -12.47
C ALA A 142 -2.74 -3.75 -12.17
N VAL A 143 -2.29 -3.71 -10.90
CA VAL A 143 -0.99 -3.12 -10.53
C VAL A 143 0.16 -3.80 -11.26
N ARG A 144 0.17 -5.13 -11.29
CA ARG A 144 1.21 -5.91 -11.99
C ARG A 144 1.18 -5.66 -13.48
N ALA A 145 0.00 -5.59 -14.09
CA ALA A 145 -0.15 -5.24 -15.50
C ALA A 145 0.40 -3.85 -15.81
N TRP A 146 0.10 -2.86 -14.98
CA TRP A 146 0.67 -1.52 -15.08
C TRP A 146 2.20 -1.54 -14.98
N ALA A 147 2.74 -2.22 -13.97
CA ALA A 147 4.18 -2.33 -13.77
C ALA A 147 4.89 -2.99 -14.95
N SER A 148 4.27 -3.98 -15.59
CA SER A 148 4.81 -4.69 -16.76
C SER A 148 4.81 -3.84 -18.03
N ALA A 149 3.90 -2.87 -18.13
CA ALA A 149 3.79 -1.97 -19.29
C ALA A 149 4.69 -0.74 -19.17
N ALA A 150 5.25 -0.51 -18.00
CA ALA A 150 6.08 0.67 -17.73
C ALA A 150 7.52 0.52 -18.25
#